data_bb4dcddac8d55a99947d383d198948e0
#
_entry.id   bb4dcddac8d55a99947d383d198948e0
#
_cell.length_a   1.000
_cell.length_b   1.000
_cell.length_c   1.000
_cell.angle_alpha   90.00
_cell.angle_beta   90.00
_cell.angle_gamma   90.00
#
_symmetry.space_group_name_H-M   'P 1'
#
loop_
_entity.id
_entity.type
_entity.pdbx_description
1 polymer ?
#
loop_
_entity_poly.entity_id
_entity_poly.type
_entity_poly.pdbx_seq_one_letter_code
_entity_poly.pdbx_strand_id
1 'polypeptide(L)'
;VMIAVVIAFDPRGPSVVLDNPWLLLGAALPALGGLWSFVVHRVIGQWHYQFVRSGPGLKITRGLTSLSSQSVPRHRIQSLRIAQPLWWRRLGYYRVDMSVLGNHGLARDEDQAGRTSILLPIGTRAEVDRVLRTIWPGLDLDAIAITPSPQRARWVQPLAQGWVGWGWDGSVLVTRMGWLTRTQHVVPHARVQSLALQQGPLLRKLRLASVAVHTTQALAVNAALHLDADAARALLFAEAERARSGKLDGLFDK
;
A
#
# COMPACT_ATOMS: atom_id res chain seq x y z
N VAL A 1 5.99 30.34 11.86
CA VAL A 1 6.73 30.73 13.08
C VAL A 1 6.82 32.26 13.16
N MET A 2 7.32 32.96 12.12
CA MET A 2 7.52 34.43 12.14
C MET A 2 6.21 35.22 12.39
N ILE A 3 5.13 34.93 11.68
CA ILE A 3 3.82 35.58 11.88
C ILE A 3 3.30 35.34 13.32
N ALA A 4 3.43 34.13 13.83
CA ALA A 4 3.00 33.80 15.20
C ALA A 4 3.79 34.58 16.26
N VAL A 5 5.08 34.82 16.04
CA VAL A 5 5.93 35.64 16.92
C VAL A 5 5.50 37.10 16.86
N VAL A 6 5.23 37.64 15.66
CA VAL A 6 4.78 39.05 15.52
C VAL A 6 3.43 39.25 16.19
N ILE A 7 2.47 38.34 16.03
CA ILE A 7 1.15 38.41 16.69
C ILE A 7 1.27 38.34 18.22
N ALA A 8 2.22 37.53 18.73
CA ALA A 8 2.39 37.32 20.16
C ALA A 8 3.05 38.53 20.89
N PHE A 9 3.89 39.30 20.18
CA PHE A 9 4.66 40.38 20.78
C PHE A 9 4.16 41.80 20.44
N ASP A 10 3.25 41.97 19.46
CA ASP A 10 2.69 43.27 19.13
C ASP A 10 1.38 43.52 19.88
N PRO A 11 1.25 44.64 20.62
CA PRO A 11 0.04 44.97 21.38
C PRO A 11 -1.21 45.15 20.53
N ARG A 12 -1.08 45.30 19.21
CA ARG A 12 -2.20 45.35 18.25
C ARG A 12 -2.72 43.99 17.84
N GLY A 13 -2.02 42.92 18.23
CA GLY A 13 -2.46 41.55 17.96
C GLY A 13 -2.61 41.22 16.47
N PRO A 14 -3.68 40.46 16.07
CA PRO A 14 -3.85 40.02 14.70
C PRO A 14 -4.02 41.11 13.63
N SER A 15 -4.44 42.34 14.01
CA SER A 15 -4.66 43.44 13.07
C SER A 15 -3.36 43.92 12.41
N VAL A 16 -2.21 43.77 13.06
CA VAL A 16 -0.89 44.10 12.48
C VAL A 16 -0.63 43.31 11.17
N VAL A 17 -1.15 42.10 11.09
CA VAL A 17 -0.98 41.26 9.88
C VAL A 17 -1.86 41.76 8.73
N LEU A 18 -3.04 42.31 9.06
CA LEU A 18 -3.96 42.88 8.05
C LEU A 18 -3.50 44.23 7.57
N ASP A 19 -2.90 45.03 8.47
CA ASP A 19 -2.39 46.37 8.15
C ASP A 19 -1.07 46.33 7.36
N ASN A 20 -0.36 45.19 7.41
CA ASN A 20 0.93 45.01 6.73
C ASN A 20 0.95 43.82 5.78
N PRO A 21 0.43 43.96 4.55
CA PRO A 21 0.37 42.86 3.57
C PRO A 21 1.75 42.29 3.25
N TRP A 22 2.82 43.02 3.45
CA TRP A 22 4.20 42.57 3.28
C TRP A 22 4.59 41.43 4.25
N LEU A 23 4.00 41.38 5.45
CA LEU A 23 4.21 40.26 6.38
C LEU A 23 3.61 38.97 5.86
N LEU A 24 2.44 39.04 5.21
CA LEU A 24 1.81 37.89 4.56
C LEU A 24 2.66 37.43 3.38
N LEU A 25 3.15 38.34 2.55
CA LEU A 25 4.02 38.00 1.42
C LEU A 25 5.34 37.40 1.89
N GLY A 26 5.95 37.98 2.95
CA GLY A 26 7.19 37.47 3.53
C GLY A 26 7.07 36.06 4.13
N ALA A 27 5.88 35.64 4.55
CA ALA A 27 5.62 34.28 5.03
C ALA A 27 5.12 33.34 3.91
N ALA A 28 4.35 33.86 2.97
CA ALA A 28 3.79 33.07 1.86
C ALA A 28 4.88 32.61 0.88
N LEU A 29 5.86 33.47 0.57
CA LEU A 29 6.93 33.12 -0.38
C LEU A 29 7.78 31.94 0.08
N PRO A 30 8.30 31.87 1.32
CA PRO A 30 9.01 30.67 1.80
C PRO A 30 8.12 29.43 1.88
N ALA A 31 6.84 29.60 2.26
CA ALA A 31 5.89 28.50 2.32
C ALA A 31 5.60 27.92 0.92
N LEU A 32 5.38 28.77 -0.08
CA LEU A 32 5.22 28.37 -1.47
C LEU A 32 6.51 27.77 -2.04
N GLY A 33 7.67 28.33 -1.72
CA GLY A 33 8.96 27.78 -2.10
C GLY A 33 9.23 26.41 -1.49
N GLY A 34 8.87 26.22 -0.23
CA GLY A 34 8.93 24.92 0.46
C GLY A 34 7.99 23.88 -0.16
N LEU A 35 6.74 24.29 -0.43
CA LEU A 35 5.77 23.44 -1.10
C LEU A 35 6.22 23.08 -2.52
N TRP A 36 6.72 24.04 -3.28
CA TRP A 36 7.28 23.82 -4.61
C TRP A 36 8.46 22.87 -4.57
N SER A 37 9.42 23.10 -3.67
CA SER A 37 10.57 22.21 -3.48
C SER A 37 10.15 20.81 -3.11
N PHE A 38 9.17 20.66 -2.21
CA PHE A 38 8.60 19.35 -1.84
C PHE A 38 7.98 18.63 -3.04
N VAL A 39 7.16 19.33 -3.84
CA VAL A 39 6.51 18.76 -5.03
C VAL A 39 7.56 18.38 -6.08
N VAL A 40 8.49 19.29 -6.38
CA VAL A 40 9.56 19.07 -7.36
C VAL A 40 10.44 17.89 -6.95
N HIS A 41 10.86 17.83 -5.68
CA HIS A 41 11.68 16.71 -5.18
C HIS A 41 10.94 15.37 -5.25
N ARG A 42 9.63 15.40 -4.96
CA ARG A 42 8.76 14.22 -5.06
C ARG A 42 8.59 13.75 -6.52
N VAL A 43 8.45 14.68 -7.45
CA VAL A 43 8.27 14.39 -8.89
C VAL A 43 9.61 13.94 -9.51
N ILE A 44 10.69 14.67 -9.26
CA ILE A 44 12.02 14.36 -9.83
C ILE A 44 12.53 12.99 -9.34
N GLY A 45 12.34 12.68 -8.07
CA GLY A 45 12.76 11.39 -7.50
C GLY A 45 12.02 10.17 -8.06
N GLN A 46 10.86 10.39 -8.68
CA GLN A 46 10.02 9.34 -9.27
C GLN A 46 9.94 9.40 -10.80
N TRP A 47 10.66 10.34 -11.43
CA TRP A 47 10.68 10.50 -12.88
C TRP A 47 11.50 9.40 -13.57
N HIS A 48 11.16 9.08 -14.80
CA HIS A 48 11.86 8.06 -15.61
C HIS A 48 11.88 6.66 -14.99
N TYR A 49 10.75 6.24 -14.44
CA TYR A 49 10.62 4.92 -13.86
C TYR A 49 10.52 3.88 -14.98
N GLN A 50 11.56 3.04 -15.13
CA GLN A 50 11.59 1.96 -16.10
C GLN A 50 11.57 0.62 -15.37
N PHE A 51 10.62 -0.20 -15.76
CA PHE A 51 10.44 -1.55 -15.29
C PHE A 51 10.76 -2.53 -16.42
N VAL A 52 11.84 -3.26 -16.29
CA VAL A 52 12.30 -4.19 -17.31
C VAL A 52 12.52 -5.58 -16.69
N ARG A 53 12.01 -6.59 -17.37
CA ARG A 53 12.35 -7.97 -17.06
C ARG A 53 13.81 -8.23 -17.46
N SER A 54 14.66 -8.64 -16.51
CA SER A 54 16.06 -8.96 -16.74
C SER A 54 16.36 -10.37 -16.25
N GLY A 55 16.43 -11.32 -17.16
CA GLY A 55 16.67 -12.72 -16.84
C GLY A 55 15.66 -13.29 -15.82
N PRO A 56 16.13 -13.95 -14.74
CA PRO A 56 15.28 -14.52 -13.69
C PRO A 56 14.69 -13.48 -12.72
N GLY A 57 15.07 -12.19 -12.85
CA GLY A 57 14.68 -11.12 -11.93
C GLY A 57 13.98 -9.95 -12.61
N LEU A 58 13.66 -8.95 -11.78
CA LEU A 58 13.09 -7.68 -12.17
C LEU A 58 14.14 -6.60 -11.99
N LYS A 59 14.46 -5.87 -13.04
CA LYS A 59 15.33 -4.70 -12.96
C LYS A 59 14.47 -3.45 -12.89
N ILE A 60 14.57 -2.75 -11.77
CA ILE A 60 13.88 -1.49 -11.53
C ILE A 60 14.92 -0.40 -11.64
N THR A 61 14.75 0.50 -12.62
CA THR A 61 15.61 1.67 -12.78
C THR A 61 14.78 2.92 -12.47
N ARG A 62 15.28 3.77 -11.59
CA ARG A 62 14.62 5.01 -11.16
C ARG A 62 15.61 6.15 -10.99
N GLY A 63 15.13 7.38 -11.20
CA GLY A 63 15.88 8.62 -10.96
C GLY A 63 16.22 9.37 -12.25
N LEU A 64 16.18 10.70 -12.15
CA LEU A 64 16.49 11.63 -13.26
C LEU A 64 17.95 12.06 -13.19
N THR A 65 18.45 12.32 -12.01
CA THR A 65 19.81 12.81 -11.74
C THR A 65 20.77 11.73 -11.26
N SER A 66 20.27 10.69 -10.62
CA SER A 66 21.05 9.51 -10.24
C SER A 66 20.28 8.24 -10.57
N LEU A 67 20.73 7.49 -11.54
CA LEU A 67 20.15 6.20 -11.93
C LEU A 67 20.42 5.17 -10.84
N SER A 68 19.41 4.87 -10.03
CA SER A 68 19.44 3.73 -9.12
C SER A 68 18.84 2.53 -9.83
N SER A 69 19.61 1.48 -10.01
CA SER A 69 19.18 0.23 -10.61
C SER A 69 19.18 -0.87 -9.55
N GLN A 70 18.02 -1.44 -9.30
CA GLN A 70 17.85 -2.54 -8.36
C GLN A 70 17.34 -3.78 -9.10
N SER A 71 18.07 -4.89 -8.96
CA SER A 71 17.62 -6.19 -9.45
C SER A 71 17.00 -6.98 -8.30
N VAL A 72 15.74 -7.38 -8.48
CA VAL A 72 14.99 -8.14 -7.48
C VAL A 72 14.61 -9.49 -8.06
N PRO A 73 15.14 -10.61 -7.53
CA PRO A 73 14.69 -11.94 -7.91
C PRO A 73 13.23 -12.16 -7.54
N ARG A 74 12.44 -12.78 -8.42
CA ARG A 74 10.99 -12.99 -8.21
C ARG A 74 10.67 -13.77 -6.94
N HIS A 75 11.49 -14.78 -6.62
CA HIS A 75 11.32 -15.62 -5.44
C HIS A 75 11.46 -14.84 -4.11
N ARG A 76 12.05 -13.63 -4.12
CA ARG A 76 12.17 -12.77 -2.93
C ARG A 76 10.95 -11.88 -2.71
N ILE A 77 10.04 -11.78 -3.69
CA ILE A 77 8.81 -10.97 -3.54
C ILE A 77 7.85 -11.71 -2.59
N GLN A 78 7.50 -11.05 -1.49
CA GLN A 78 6.65 -11.60 -0.45
C GLN A 78 5.19 -11.23 -0.63
N SER A 79 4.92 -10.01 -1.02
CA SER A 79 3.57 -9.51 -1.29
C SER A 79 3.60 -8.26 -2.15
N LEU A 80 2.48 -7.97 -2.79
CA LEU A 80 2.24 -6.71 -3.50
C LEU A 80 1.11 -5.95 -2.83
N ARG A 81 1.24 -4.63 -2.82
CA ARG A 81 0.23 -3.70 -2.37
C ARG A 81 -0.12 -2.75 -3.51
N ILE A 82 -1.35 -2.80 -3.98
CA ILE A 82 -1.90 -1.88 -4.96
C ILE A 82 -2.70 -0.84 -4.19
N ALA A 83 -2.31 0.42 -4.28
CA ALA A 83 -2.94 1.52 -3.55
C ALA A 83 -3.54 2.54 -4.52
N GLN A 84 -4.74 3.00 -4.21
CA GLN A 84 -5.45 4.01 -4.98
C GLN A 84 -6.00 5.07 -4.02
N PRO A 85 -5.29 6.21 -3.84
CA PRO A 85 -5.80 7.35 -3.07
C PRO A 85 -7.09 7.91 -3.65
N LEU A 86 -7.86 8.62 -2.81
CA LEU A 86 -9.18 9.14 -3.18
C LEU A 86 -9.17 9.98 -4.47
N TRP A 87 -8.20 10.89 -4.59
CA TRP A 87 -8.07 11.77 -5.76
C TRP A 87 -7.69 11.01 -7.04
N TRP A 88 -6.88 9.95 -6.91
CA TRP A 88 -6.44 9.13 -8.03
C TRP A 88 -7.57 8.25 -8.60
N ARG A 89 -8.65 8.02 -7.85
CA ARG A 89 -9.81 7.25 -8.33
C ARG A 89 -10.47 7.89 -9.54
N ARG A 90 -10.58 9.23 -9.54
CA ARG A 90 -11.15 9.99 -10.67
C ARG A 90 -10.25 9.96 -11.89
N LEU A 91 -8.96 9.86 -11.69
CA LEU A 91 -7.94 9.85 -12.75
C LEU A 91 -7.57 8.44 -13.20
N GLY A 92 -8.07 7.40 -12.52
CA GLY A 92 -7.75 6.00 -12.83
C GLY A 92 -6.31 5.59 -12.53
N TYR A 93 -5.59 6.34 -11.68
CA TYR A 93 -4.21 6.03 -11.32
C TYR A 93 -4.09 5.15 -10.09
N TYR A 94 -3.03 4.34 -10.08
CA TYR A 94 -2.67 3.40 -9.03
C TYR A 94 -1.20 3.51 -8.69
N ARG A 95 -0.84 3.07 -7.49
CA ARG A 95 0.53 2.84 -7.05
C ARG A 95 0.68 1.37 -6.71
N VAL A 96 1.82 0.78 -7.06
CA VAL A 96 2.16 -0.58 -6.68
C VAL A 96 3.44 -0.57 -5.86
N ASP A 97 3.35 -1.08 -4.66
CA ASP A 97 4.47 -1.30 -3.77
C ASP A 97 4.68 -2.81 -3.62
N MET A 98 5.93 -3.26 -3.47
CA MET A 98 6.26 -4.65 -3.21
C MET A 98 7.02 -4.81 -1.91
N SER A 99 6.80 -5.92 -1.22
CA SER A 99 7.59 -6.37 -0.08
C SER A 99 8.62 -7.38 -0.57
N VAL A 100 9.89 -7.16 -0.25
CA VAL A 100 11.01 -7.99 -0.72
C VAL A 100 11.83 -8.49 0.46
N LEU A 101 12.11 -9.79 0.50
CA LEU A 101 12.94 -10.39 1.54
C LEU A 101 14.39 -9.90 1.46
N GLY A 102 14.94 -9.43 2.58
CA GLY A 102 16.36 -9.06 2.70
C GLY A 102 16.71 -7.66 2.19
N ASN A 103 15.76 -6.78 1.95
CA ASN A 103 16.03 -5.42 1.48
C ASN A 103 16.31 -4.47 2.67
N HIS A 104 17.51 -4.54 3.23
CA HIS A 104 17.93 -3.75 4.39
C HIS A 104 18.68 -2.44 4.03
N GLY A 105 18.80 -2.08 2.76
CA GLY A 105 19.88 -1.17 2.38
C GLY A 105 19.60 0.07 1.55
N LEU A 106 18.36 0.38 1.12
CA LEU A 106 18.18 1.43 0.11
C LEU A 106 17.07 2.45 0.38
N ALA A 107 16.58 2.56 1.60
CA ALA A 107 15.64 3.59 1.96
C ALA A 107 16.26 4.57 2.94
N ARG A 108 16.41 5.81 2.48
CA ARG A 108 16.93 6.95 3.24
C ARG A 108 15.91 7.62 4.16
N ASP A 109 14.67 7.13 4.19
CA ASP A 109 13.60 7.64 5.07
C ASP A 109 13.38 6.65 6.21
N GLU A 110 13.68 7.08 7.43
CA GLU A 110 13.94 6.27 8.62
C GLU A 110 12.74 5.50 9.20
N ASP A 111 11.49 5.73 8.77
CA ASP A 111 10.34 5.24 9.53
C ASP A 111 9.59 4.00 9.00
N GLN A 112 9.74 3.61 7.74
CA GLN A 112 9.14 2.35 7.21
C GLN A 112 9.86 1.76 5.99
N ALA A 113 10.92 2.34 5.57
CA ALA A 113 11.52 2.23 4.24
C ALA A 113 12.42 0.99 4.04
N GLY A 114 12.84 0.31 5.07
CA GLY A 114 13.73 -0.85 4.95
C GLY A 114 13.09 -2.11 4.36
N ARG A 115 11.77 -2.13 4.21
CA ARG A 115 11.01 -3.34 3.85
C ARG A 115 10.23 -3.24 2.55
N THR A 116 10.14 -2.04 1.95
CA THR A 116 9.30 -1.78 0.78
C THR A 116 10.08 -1.22 -0.38
N SER A 117 9.88 -1.78 -1.55
CA SER A 117 10.31 -1.17 -2.80
C SER A 117 9.07 -0.71 -3.59
N ILE A 118 9.11 0.52 -4.08
CA ILE A 118 8.09 1.02 -5.00
C ILE A 118 8.33 0.33 -6.33
N LEU A 119 7.31 -0.38 -6.81
CA LEU A 119 7.36 -1.09 -8.08
C LEU A 119 6.79 -0.23 -9.22
N LEU A 120 5.71 0.49 -8.95
CA LEU A 120 5.09 1.44 -9.87
C LEU A 120 4.61 2.65 -9.05
N PRO A 121 5.28 3.80 -9.14
CA PRO A 121 4.92 4.97 -8.31
C PRO A 121 3.57 5.56 -8.70
N ILE A 122 3.26 5.59 -9.98
CA ILE A 122 1.99 6.00 -10.56
C ILE A 122 1.81 5.28 -11.90
N GLY A 123 0.62 4.74 -12.13
CA GLY A 123 0.30 4.09 -13.39
C GLY A 123 -1.19 3.80 -13.53
N THR A 124 -1.59 3.52 -14.74
CA THR A 124 -2.95 3.13 -15.11
C THR A 124 -3.24 1.67 -14.72
N ARG A 125 -4.50 1.26 -14.77
CA ARG A 125 -4.89 -0.14 -14.51
C ARG A 125 -4.16 -1.09 -15.44
N ALA A 126 -4.04 -0.78 -16.72
CA ALA A 126 -3.35 -1.61 -17.70
C ALA A 126 -1.86 -1.81 -17.38
N GLU A 127 -1.21 -0.79 -16.82
CA GLU A 127 0.19 -0.87 -16.37
C GLU A 127 0.32 -1.74 -15.12
N VAL A 128 -0.62 -1.63 -14.18
CA VAL A 128 -0.68 -2.52 -13.01
C VAL A 128 -0.80 -3.97 -13.45
N ASP A 129 -1.72 -4.27 -14.36
CA ASP A 129 -1.93 -5.65 -14.84
C ASP A 129 -0.72 -6.18 -15.62
N ARG A 130 -0.03 -5.31 -16.37
CA ARG A 130 1.23 -5.66 -17.04
C ARG A 130 2.33 -6.00 -16.02
N VAL A 131 2.46 -5.21 -14.98
CA VAL A 131 3.41 -5.46 -13.88
C VAL A 131 3.10 -6.78 -13.18
N LEU A 132 1.84 -7.02 -12.84
CA LEU A 132 1.41 -8.27 -12.19
C LEU A 132 1.72 -9.50 -13.04
N ARG A 133 1.36 -9.47 -14.33
CA ARG A 133 1.66 -10.56 -15.27
C ARG A 133 3.16 -10.78 -15.48
N THR A 134 3.96 -9.74 -15.34
CA THR A 134 5.43 -9.88 -15.42
C THR A 134 5.99 -10.58 -14.19
N ILE A 135 5.43 -10.31 -13.01
CA ILE A 135 5.87 -10.93 -11.74
C ILE A 135 5.31 -12.34 -11.62
N TRP A 136 4.00 -12.49 -11.78
CA TRP A 136 3.27 -13.74 -11.67
C TRP A 136 2.52 -14.01 -12.97
N PRO A 137 3.13 -14.72 -13.93
CA PRO A 137 2.47 -15.10 -15.17
C PRO A 137 1.25 -15.98 -14.88
N GLY A 138 0.11 -15.61 -15.47
CA GLY A 138 -1.16 -16.32 -15.25
C GLY A 138 -2.04 -15.74 -14.14
N LEU A 139 -1.56 -14.78 -13.33
CA LEU A 139 -2.40 -14.09 -12.35
C LEU A 139 -3.33 -13.09 -13.04
N ASP A 140 -4.62 -13.27 -12.87
CA ASP A 140 -5.67 -12.34 -13.27
C ASP A 140 -6.48 -11.93 -12.03
N LEU A 141 -6.26 -10.70 -11.55
CA LEU A 141 -6.95 -10.19 -10.36
C LEU A 141 -8.46 -9.97 -10.59
N ASP A 142 -8.88 -9.78 -11.83
CA ASP A 142 -10.29 -9.53 -12.14
C ASP A 142 -11.08 -10.86 -12.20
N ALA A 143 -10.40 -11.98 -12.42
CA ALA A 143 -10.98 -13.31 -12.35
C ALA A 143 -11.21 -13.80 -10.91
N ILE A 144 -10.54 -13.19 -9.92
CA ILE A 144 -10.66 -13.58 -8.51
C ILE A 144 -11.98 -13.05 -7.93
N ALA A 145 -12.87 -13.96 -7.56
CA ALA A 145 -14.12 -13.63 -6.89
C ALA A 145 -13.83 -13.02 -5.50
N ILE A 146 -14.21 -11.77 -5.30
CA ILE A 146 -14.04 -11.07 -4.02
C ILE A 146 -15.32 -11.20 -3.19
N THR A 147 -15.22 -11.82 -2.04
CA THR A 147 -16.27 -11.88 -1.03
C THR A 147 -16.27 -10.58 -0.22
N PRO A 148 -17.32 -9.76 -0.30
CA PRO A 148 -17.39 -8.51 0.44
C PRO A 148 -17.60 -8.77 1.95
N SER A 149 -17.20 -7.81 2.78
CA SER A 149 -17.57 -7.81 4.21
C SER A 149 -19.08 -7.76 4.38
N PRO A 150 -19.65 -8.49 5.37
CA PRO A 150 -21.10 -8.51 5.60
C PRO A 150 -21.64 -7.13 5.98
N GLN A 151 -22.90 -6.86 5.66
CA GLN A 151 -23.52 -5.53 5.86
C GLN A 151 -23.41 -5.01 7.30
N ARG A 152 -23.43 -5.89 8.31
CA ARG A 152 -23.25 -5.52 9.71
C ARG A 152 -21.86 -4.95 10.03
N ALA A 153 -20.85 -5.17 9.18
CA ALA A 153 -19.52 -4.56 9.30
C ALA A 153 -19.56 -3.03 9.13
N ARG A 154 -20.63 -2.46 8.57
CA ARG A 154 -20.82 -1.00 8.46
C ARG A 154 -20.79 -0.28 9.81
N TRP A 155 -21.16 -0.96 10.90
CA TRP A 155 -21.11 -0.39 12.24
C TRP A 155 -19.66 -0.18 12.74
N VAL A 156 -18.70 -0.88 12.17
CA VAL A 156 -17.28 -0.75 12.49
C VAL A 156 -16.55 0.10 11.45
N GLN A 157 -16.98 0.00 10.18
CA GLN A 157 -16.33 0.67 9.06
C GLN A 157 -17.34 1.22 8.03
N PRO A 158 -18.14 2.24 8.37
CA PRO A 158 -19.25 2.69 7.54
C PRO A 158 -18.82 3.14 6.14
N LEU A 159 -17.69 3.81 6.03
CA LEU A 159 -17.20 4.40 4.78
C LEU A 159 -16.40 3.42 3.89
N ALA A 160 -15.84 2.37 4.48
CA ALA A 160 -14.98 1.42 3.77
C ALA A 160 -15.73 0.14 3.35
N GLN A 161 -16.90 -0.12 3.90
CA GLN A 161 -17.62 -1.39 3.76
C GLN A 161 -17.85 -1.82 2.31
N GLY A 162 -18.13 -0.88 1.41
CA GLY A 162 -18.35 -1.18 0.00
C GLY A 162 -17.10 -1.59 -0.78
N TRP A 163 -15.91 -1.45 -0.19
CA TRP A 163 -14.65 -1.85 -0.81
C TRP A 163 -13.98 -3.03 -0.10
N VAL A 164 -14.19 -3.17 1.20
CA VAL A 164 -13.55 -4.19 2.02
C VAL A 164 -14.06 -5.59 1.64
N GLY A 165 -13.12 -6.48 1.42
CA GLY A 165 -13.40 -7.85 1.03
C GLY A 165 -12.14 -8.67 0.89
N TRP A 166 -12.29 -9.91 0.52
CA TRP A 166 -11.21 -10.87 0.35
C TRP A 166 -11.60 -11.93 -0.68
N GLY A 167 -10.61 -12.53 -1.30
CA GLY A 167 -10.79 -13.60 -2.27
C GLY A 167 -9.47 -14.34 -2.46
N TRP A 168 -9.52 -15.48 -3.10
CA TRP A 168 -8.32 -16.24 -3.47
C TRP A 168 -8.52 -16.93 -4.80
N ASP A 169 -7.41 -17.31 -5.39
CA ASP A 169 -7.33 -18.32 -6.46
C ASP A 169 -6.40 -19.47 -6.02
N GLY A 170 -5.93 -20.30 -6.96
CA GLY A 170 -4.99 -21.38 -6.68
C GLY A 170 -3.60 -20.93 -6.23
N SER A 171 -3.23 -19.66 -6.36
CA SER A 171 -1.87 -19.15 -6.19
C SER A 171 -1.76 -18.03 -5.15
N VAL A 172 -2.76 -17.17 -5.03
CA VAL A 172 -2.71 -15.97 -4.19
C VAL A 172 -3.97 -15.76 -3.36
N LEU A 173 -3.77 -15.15 -2.19
CA LEU A 173 -4.80 -14.52 -1.40
C LEU A 173 -4.83 -13.03 -1.71
N VAL A 174 -6.02 -12.50 -1.97
CA VAL A 174 -6.27 -11.08 -2.21
C VAL A 174 -7.13 -10.52 -1.09
N THR A 175 -6.70 -9.43 -0.48
CA THR A 175 -7.49 -8.70 0.51
C THR A 175 -7.66 -7.25 0.10
N ARG A 176 -8.85 -6.70 0.31
CA ARG A 176 -9.18 -5.30 0.02
C ARG A 176 -9.53 -4.58 1.30
N MET A 177 -8.95 -3.39 1.49
CA MET A 177 -9.20 -2.56 2.67
C MET A 177 -9.05 -1.07 2.36
N GLY A 178 -9.46 -0.24 3.31
CA GLY A 178 -9.29 1.21 3.27
C GLY A 178 -10.44 1.95 2.62
N TRP A 179 -10.66 3.17 3.12
CA TRP A 179 -11.67 4.09 2.62
C TRP A 179 -11.05 5.25 1.85
N LEU A 180 -10.19 6.02 2.49
CA LEU A 180 -9.53 7.18 1.89
C LEU A 180 -8.53 6.74 0.80
N THR A 181 -7.72 5.75 1.12
CA THR A 181 -6.85 5.05 0.17
C THR A 181 -7.34 3.61 0.07
N ARG A 182 -7.91 3.26 -1.07
CA ARG A 182 -8.24 1.87 -1.39
C ARG A 182 -6.96 1.09 -1.57
N THR A 183 -6.77 0.05 -0.79
CA THR A 183 -5.63 -0.84 -0.89
C THR A 183 -6.09 -2.25 -1.20
N GLN A 184 -5.37 -2.89 -2.10
CA GLN A 184 -5.52 -4.30 -2.41
C GLN A 184 -4.16 -4.97 -2.17
N HIS A 185 -4.12 -5.94 -1.29
CA HIS A 185 -2.93 -6.74 -1.02
C HIS A 185 -3.05 -8.06 -1.76
N VAL A 186 -1.97 -8.46 -2.41
CA VAL A 186 -1.85 -9.73 -3.12
C VAL A 186 -0.72 -10.50 -2.48
N VAL A 187 -1.05 -11.64 -1.88
CA VAL A 187 -0.11 -12.45 -1.08
C VAL A 187 -0.12 -13.86 -1.65
N PRO A 188 0.99 -14.37 -2.19
CA PRO A 188 1.09 -15.76 -2.58
C PRO A 188 0.93 -16.69 -1.37
N HIS A 189 0.15 -17.76 -1.51
CA HIS A 189 -0.08 -18.74 -0.43
C HIS A 189 1.25 -19.29 0.12
N ALA A 190 2.20 -19.58 -0.77
CA ALA A 190 3.54 -20.05 -0.42
C ALA A 190 4.35 -19.09 0.48
N ARG A 191 3.98 -17.79 0.51
CA ARG A 191 4.67 -16.75 1.31
C ARG A 191 3.99 -16.46 2.63
N VAL A 192 2.83 -17.04 2.90
CA VAL A 192 2.14 -16.92 4.18
C VAL A 192 2.92 -17.68 5.26
N GLN A 193 3.32 -17.00 6.31
CA GLN A 193 4.07 -17.58 7.42
C GLN A 193 3.19 -17.90 8.62
N SER A 194 2.31 -16.99 8.99
CA SER A 194 1.37 -17.20 10.06
C SER A 194 0.06 -16.48 9.80
N LEU A 195 -0.98 -17.01 10.39
CA LEU A 195 -2.33 -16.48 10.34
C LEU A 195 -2.80 -16.23 11.76
N ALA A 196 -3.45 -15.11 12.00
CA ALA A 196 -4.02 -14.79 13.29
C ALA A 196 -5.47 -14.36 13.16
N LEU A 197 -6.35 -15.00 13.91
CA LEU A 197 -7.74 -14.58 14.05
C LEU A 197 -7.83 -13.48 15.11
N GLN A 198 -8.39 -12.35 14.73
CA GLN A 198 -8.55 -11.19 15.59
C GLN A 198 -10.04 -10.88 15.79
N GLN A 199 -10.50 -10.88 17.04
CA GLN A 199 -11.88 -10.62 17.39
C GLN A 199 -11.97 -9.82 18.68
N GLY A 200 -12.07 -8.50 18.59
CA GLY A 200 -12.32 -7.63 19.74
C GLY A 200 -13.76 -7.74 20.27
N PRO A 201 -14.05 -7.10 21.42
CA PRO A 201 -15.38 -7.18 22.06
C PRO A 201 -16.52 -6.74 21.14
N LEU A 202 -16.35 -5.63 20.41
CA LEU A 202 -17.34 -5.12 19.47
C LEU A 202 -17.55 -6.08 18.29
N LEU A 203 -16.45 -6.61 17.73
CA LEU A 203 -16.53 -7.58 16.63
C LEU A 203 -17.24 -8.87 17.08
N ARG A 204 -16.99 -9.31 18.32
CA ARG A 204 -17.67 -10.47 18.91
C ARG A 204 -19.18 -10.24 19.02
N LYS A 205 -19.61 -9.06 19.50
CA LYS A 205 -21.03 -8.68 19.59
C LYS A 205 -21.70 -8.68 18.21
N LEU A 206 -20.98 -8.25 17.19
CA LEU A 206 -21.46 -8.22 15.81
C LEU A 206 -21.25 -9.55 15.05
N ARG A 207 -20.74 -10.60 15.71
CA ARG A 207 -20.35 -11.88 15.08
C ARG A 207 -19.42 -11.69 13.89
N LEU A 208 -18.46 -10.76 14.03
CA LEU A 208 -17.43 -10.48 13.06
C LEU A 208 -16.07 -10.90 13.58
N ALA A 209 -15.16 -11.22 12.68
CA ALA A 209 -13.74 -11.44 12.98
C ALA A 209 -12.87 -10.96 11.81
N SER A 210 -11.59 -10.75 12.06
CA SER A 210 -10.60 -10.42 11.03
C SER A 210 -9.50 -11.47 11.02
N VAL A 211 -8.98 -11.79 9.85
CA VAL A 211 -7.84 -12.70 9.69
C VAL A 211 -6.64 -11.89 9.27
N ALA A 212 -5.65 -11.76 10.15
CA ALA A 212 -4.36 -11.18 9.83
C ALA A 212 -3.46 -12.23 9.17
N VAL A 213 -2.84 -11.86 8.07
CA VAL A 213 -1.93 -12.69 7.29
C VAL A 213 -0.53 -12.11 7.40
N HIS A 214 0.38 -12.85 8.00
CA HIS A 214 1.76 -12.42 8.20
C HIS A 214 2.67 -13.08 7.16
N THR A 215 3.48 -12.26 6.52
CA THR A 215 4.60 -12.69 5.67
C THR A 215 5.90 -12.26 6.32
N THR A 216 7.04 -12.76 5.88
CA THR A 216 8.36 -12.53 6.51
C THR A 216 8.69 -11.05 6.69
N GLN A 217 8.21 -10.20 5.80
CA GLN A 217 8.43 -8.75 5.83
C GLN A 217 7.19 -8.04 5.26
N ALA A 218 6.10 -8.03 6.04
CA ALA A 218 4.89 -7.36 5.61
C ALA A 218 5.03 -5.84 5.71
N LEU A 219 4.69 -5.16 4.62
CA LEU A 219 4.55 -3.70 4.52
C LEU A 219 3.47 -3.11 5.41
N ALA A 220 2.46 -3.90 5.64
CA ALA A 220 1.32 -3.63 6.50
C ALA A 220 0.72 -4.98 6.86
N VAL A 221 -0.13 -5.00 7.86
CA VAL A 221 -0.91 -6.19 8.16
C VAL A 221 -1.80 -6.49 6.95
N ASN A 222 -1.44 -7.52 6.20
CA ASN A 222 -2.31 -8.05 5.18
C ASN A 222 -3.47 -8.72 5.92
N ALA A 223 -4.63 -8.09 5.94
CA ALA A 223 -5.74 -8.62 6.71
C ALA A 223 -7.01 -8.67 5.88
N ALA A 224 -7.72 -9.78 6.00
CA ALA A 224 -9.12 -9.86 5.63
C ALA A 224 -9.94 -9.31 6.80
N LEU A 225 -10.50 -8.12 6.64
CA LEU A 225 -11.12 -7.36 7.72
C LEU A 225 -12.62 -7.64 7.83
N HIS A 226 -13.09 -7.79 9.08
CA HIS A 226 -14.51 -7.79 9.44
C HIS A 226 -15.36 -8.79 8.65
N LEU A 227 -14.88 -10.03 8.54
CA LEU A 227 -15.62 -11.14 7.98
C LEU A 227 -16.69 -11.62 8.98
N ASP A 228 -17.60 -12.44 8.49
CA ASP A 228 -18.38 -13.31 9.37
C ASP A 228 -17.45 -14.18 10.21
N ALA A 229 -17.74 -14.36 11.48
CA ALA A 229 -16.85 -15.08 12.40
C ALA A 229 -16.59 -16.55 11.95
N ASP A 230 -17.59 -17.20 11.37
CA ASP A 230 -17.44 -18.57 10.88
C ASP A 230 -16.69 -18.58 9.54
N ALA A 231 -16.96 -17.62 8.66
CA ALA A 231 -16.20 -17.44 7.42
C ALA A 231 -14.72 -17.12 7.70
N ALA A 232 -14.43 -16.33 8.74
CA ALA A 232 -13.06 -16.01 9.16
C ALA A 232 -12.31 -17.27 9.65
N ARG A 233 -12.96 -18.15 10.42
CA ARG A 233 -12.38 -19.42 10.82
C ARG A 233 -12.16 -20.34 9.62
N ALA A 234 -13.15 -20.47 8.74
CA ALA A 234 -13.04 -21.28 7.52
C ALA A 234 -11.88 -20.77 6.63
N LEU A 235 -11.77 -19.45 6.44
CA LEU A 235 -10.64 -18.84 5.73
C LEU A 235 -9.30 -19.18 6.38
N LEU A 236 -9.19 -19.05 7.71
CA LEU A 236 -7.94 -19.32 8.42
C LEU A 236 -7.46 -20.75 8.18
N PHE A 237 -8.33 -21.75 8.32
CA PHE A 237 -7.96 -23.14 8.10
C PHE A 237 -7.66 -23.44 6.63
N ALA A 238 -8.49 -22.95 5.71
CA ALA A 238 -8.28 -23.13 4.28
C ALA A 238 -6.99 -22.47 3.80
N GLU A 239 -6.66 -21.28 4.30
CA GLU A 239 -5.42 -20.59 3.94
C GLU A 239 -4.19 -21.27 4.56
N ALA A 240 -4.31 -21.78 5.78
CA ALA A 240 -3.23 -22.55 6.41
C ALA A 240 -2.89 -23.80 5.60
N GLU A 241 -3.88 -24.48 5.05
CA GLU A 241 -3.68 -25.65 4.18
C GLU A 241 -3.05 -25.27 2.84
N ARG A 242 -3.55 -24.20 2.19
CA ARG A 242 -2.95 -23.67 0.95
C ARG A 242 -1.52 -23.22 1.14
N ALA A 243 -1.22 -22.53 2.25
CA ALA A 243 0.13 -22.10 2.58
C ALA A 243 1.08 -23.30 2.75
N ARG A 244 0.57 -24.42 3.27
CA ARG A 244 1.35 -25.64 3.42
C ARG A 244 1.58 -26.33 2.07
N SER A 245 0.55 -26.53 1.26
CA SER A 245 0.66 -27.11 -0.07
C SER A 245 1.47 -26.23 -1.02
N GLY A 246 1.25 -24.91 -1.05
CA GLY A 246 2.00 -23.99 -1.91
C GLY A 246 3.50 -23.94 -1.60
N LYS A 247 3.92 -24.24 -0.37
CA LYS A 247 5.35 -24.41 -0.03
C LYS A 247 5.95 -25.69 -0.59
N LEU A 248 5.13 -26.73 -0.74
CA LEU A 248 5.57 -28.02 -1.28
C LEU A 248 5.69 -27.97 -2.81
N ASP A 249 4.80 -27.25 -3.47
CA ASP A 249 4.72 -27.24 -4.94
C ASP A 249 5.75 -26.33 -5.61
N GLY A 250 6.48 -25.50 -4.83
CA GLY A 250 7.54 -24.62 -5.36
C GLY A 250 7.09 -23.68 -6.49
N LEU A 251 5.83 -23.29 -6.49
CA LEU A 251 5.11 -22.61 -7.58
C LEU A 251 5.78 -21.32 -8.11
N PHE A 252 6.79 -20.82 -7.40
CA PHE A 252 7.48 -19.57 -7.73
C PHE A 252 8.98 -19.76 -8.03
N ASP A 253 9.46 -20.99 -8.07
CA ASP A 253 10.88 -21.33 -8.37
C ASP A 253 11.11 -21.73 -9.82
N LYS A 254 10.12 -21.59 -10.72
CA LYS A 254 10.26 -21.83 -12.15
C LYS A 254 10.31 -20.54 -12.97
#